data_036023feeb84c582163f6057c0f13c2c
#
_entry.id   036023feeb84c582163f6057c0f13c2c
#
_cell.length_a   1.000
_cell.length_b   1.000
_cell.length_c   1.000
_cell.angle_alpha   90.00
_cell.angle_beta   90.00
_cell.angle_gamma   90.00
#
_symmetry.space_group_name_H-M   'P 1'
#
loop_
_entity.id
_entity.type
_entity.pdbx_description
1 polymer ?
#
loop_
_entity_poly.entity_id
_entity_poly.type
_entity_poly.pdbx_seq_one_letter_code
_entity_poly.pdbx_strand_id
1 'polypeptide(L)'
;MKVARDTRLNFLSRKDGICGHGLVGYTSTETHSCVARAFDLLGLGTDALRKIPANDRFEIDMDALKAAIAADREAGLTPFIVIGTAGTVNVGAIDPLEELADLAAEESMWFHIDGAFGSLGVLSDRVKDRLTGVKRADSLAFDFHKWLHVNYDAGFALIREEKLHRAAFTDRPDYLTAKERGLAGGNPWPVEYGPELSRGFRALKVWAQIAEFGTDRLGRMIERNCYQASYLGEQVEKTPGLELLAPVALNICCFRYTEPGLSDAVLDAMNDEIVIQLQEQGSAAPSTTRLKGRLAIRVNITNHRTARADLDILLEEVQRVAASPEVTAVRDAAIRDAG
;
A
#
# COMPACT_ATOMS: atom_id res chain seq x y z
N MET A 1 10.10 -4.28 9.84
CA MET A 1 11.15 -5.16 9.27
C MET A 1 12.39 -5.28 10.14
N LYS A 2 13.05 -4.18 10.62
CA LYS A 2 14.24 -4.32 11.52
C LYS A 2 13.96 -5.17 12.75
N VAL A 3 12.82 -4.95 13.43
CA VAL A 3 12.43 -5.75 14.61
C VAL A 3 12.27 -7.23 14.25
N ALA A 4 11.59 -7.54 13.14
CA ALA A 4 11.42 -8.91 12.66
C ALA A 4 12.77 -9.62 12.40
N ARG A 5 13.66 -8.97 11.65
CA ARG A 5 15.01 -9.46 11.37
C ARG A 5 15.81 -9.72 12.67
N ASP A 6 15.85 -8.70 13.53
CA ASP A 6 16.64 -8.78 14.74
C ASP A 6 16.09 -9.85 15.72
N THR A 7 14.77 -9.97 15.81
CA THR A 7 14.11 -11.03 16.60
C THR A 7 14.45 -12.42 16.04
N ARG A 8 14.39 -12.61 14.73
CA ARG A 8 14.74 -13.90 14.09
C ARG A 8 16.18 -14.31 14.35
N LEU A 9 17.08 -13.33 14.48
CA LEU A 9 18.50 -13.55 14.75
C LEU A 9 18.88 -13.37 16.22
N ASN A 10 17.92 -13.44 17.16
CA ASN A 10 18.15 -13.24 18.59
C ASN A 10 18.98 -11.99 18.90
N PHE A 11 18.77 -10.91 18.13
CA PHE A 11 19.46 -9.62 18.20
C PHE A 11 20.97 -9.67 17.95
N LEU A 12 21.54 -10.82 17.53
CA LEU A 12 22.96 -10.93 17.17
C LEU A 12 23.32 -10.03 15.99
N SER A 13 22.38 -9.81 15.06
CA SER A 13 22.54 -8.88 13.94
C SER A 13 22.97 -7.47 14.32
N ARG A 14 22.73 -7.03 15.56
CA ARG A 14 23.18 -5.74 16.05
C ARG A 14 24.70 -5.64 16.27
N LYS A 15 25.38 -6.77 16.42
CA LYS A 15 26.83 -6.86 16.60
C LYS A 15 27.52 -7.41 15.36
N ASP A 16 27.00 -8.50 14.86
CA ASP A 16 27.67 -9.33 13.86
C ASP A 16 27.19 -9.05 12.42
N GLY A 17 26.18 -8.17 12.28
CA GLY A 17 25.53 -7.94 10.98
C GLY A 17 24.62 -9.08 10.57
N ILE A 18 24.38 -9.22 9.26
CA ILE A 18 23.40 -10.18 8.72
C ILE A 18 23.99 -11.18 7.73
N CYS A 19 25.30 -11.16 7.52
CA CYS A 19 25.95 -12.03 6.54
C CYS A 19 25.77 -13.53 6.90
N GLY A 20 25.48 -14.35 5.88
CA GLY A 20 25.43 -15.80 6.01
C GLY A 20 24.16 -16.40 6.64
N HIS A 21 23.15 -15.58 6.98
CA HIS A 21 21.94 -16.10 7.61
C HIS A 21 20.83 -16.57 6.66
N GLY A 22 20.98 -16.33 5.35
CA GLY A 22 20.01 -16.79 4.33
C GLY A 22 18.56 -16.34 4.58
N LEU A 23 18.36 -15.17 5.20
CA LEU A 23 17.03 -14.66 5.52
C LEU A 23 16.26 -14.30 4.26
N VAL A 24 15.03 -14.78 4.14
CA VAL A 24 14.11 -14.46 3.03
C VAL A 24 12.73 -14.02 3.56
N GLY A 25 12.11 -13.10 2.84
CA GLY A 25 10.76 -12.63 3.15
C GLY A 25 9.87 -12.62 1.91
N TYR A 26 8.56 -12.54 2.13
CA TYR A 26 7.54 -12.73 1.08
C TYR A 26 6.56 -11.58 1.06
N THR A 27 6.15 -11.18 -0.13
CA THR A 27 5.12 -10.17 -0.36
C THR A 27 4.51 -10.33 -1.75
N SER A 28 3.37 -9.72 -2.01
CA SER A 28 2.74 -9.72 -3.35
C SER A 28 3.54 -8.90 -4.37
N THR A 29 3.41 -9.21 -5.65
CA THR A 29 3.85 -8.35 -6.76
C THR A 29 3.20 -6.97 -6.73
N GLU A 30 2.01 -6.84 -6.10
CA GLU A 30 1.27 -5.58 -5.95
C GLU A 30 1.76 -4.70 -4.78
N THR A 31 2.73 -5.18 -4.01
CA THR A 31 3.28 -4.45 -2.87
C THR A 31 4.03 -3.19 -3.31
N HIS A 32 3.87 -2.13 -2.52
CA HIS A 32 4.58 -0.87 -2.74
C HIS A 32 6.11 -1.03 -2.67
N SER A 33 6.83 -0.29 -3.49
CA SER A 33 8.31 -0.35 -3.61
C SER A 33 9.07 -0.08 -2.32
N CYS A 34 8.44 0.52 -1.30
CA CYS A 34 9.06 0.76 0.01
C CYS A 34 9.48 -0.53 0.71
N VAL A 35 8.83 -1.66 0.44
CA VAL A 35 9.17 -2.95 1.02
C VAL A 35 10.52 -3.44 0.48
N ALA A 36 10.72 -3.42 -0.85
CA ALA A 36 12.01 -3.76 -1.45
C ALA A 36 13.13 -2.80 -1.00
N ARG A 37 12.82 -1.51 -0.93
CA ARG A 37 13.74 -0.49 -0.41
C ARG A 37 14.12 -0.75 1.05
N ALA A 38 13.19 -1.22 1.87
CA ALA A 38 13.49 -1.57 3.25
C ALA A 38 14.39 -2.81 3.37
N PHE A 39 14.24 -3.79 2.47
CA PHE A 39 15.16 -4.94 2.39
C PHE A 39 16.58 -4.49 2.01
N ASP A 40 16.70 -3.60 1.03
CA ASP A 40 17.98 -2.98 0.63
C ASP A 40 18.61 -2.23 1.82
N LEU A 41 17.89 -1.27 2.41
CA LEU A 41 18.39 -0.46 3.54
C LEU A 41 18.78 -1.28 4.77
N LEU A 42 18.14 -2.43 4.99
CA LEU A 42 18.46 -3.32 6.10
C LEU A 42 19.62 -4.29 5.78
N GLY A 43 20.21 -4.20 4.59
CA GLY A 43 21.31 -5.03 4.13
C GLY A 43 20.89 -6.50 3.82
N LEU A 44 19.60 -6.77 3.70
CA LEU A 44 19.09 -8.09 3.32
C LEU A 44 19.29 -8.37 1.81
N GLY A 45 19.30 -7.29 1.01
CA GLY A 45 19.28 -7.36 -0.45
C GLY A 45 17.86 -7.55 -1.00
N THR A 46 17.61 -7.01 -2.19
CA THR A 46 16.28 -7.09 -2.83
C THR A 46 15.93 -8.51 -3.27
N ASP A 47 16.92 -9.34 -3.57
CA ASP A 47 16.72 -10.74 -3.97
C ASP A 47 16.25 -11.63 -2.81
N ALA A 48 16.47 -11.21 -1.57
CA ALA A 48 15.91 -11.88 -0.40
C ALA A 48 14.40 -11.63 -0.23
N LEU A 49 13.80 -10.71 -0.99
CA LEU A 49 12.37 -10.47 -1.03
C LEU A 49 11.72 -11.22 -2.19
N ARG A 50 10.96 -12.27 -1.88
CA ARG A 50 10.18 -13.04 -2.85
C ARG A 50 8.90 -12.29 -3.17
N LYS A 51 8.74 -11.88 -4.43
CA LYS A 51 7.51 -11.28 -4.94
C LYS A 51 6.60 -12.38 -5.46
N ILE A 52 5.57 -12.68 -4.71
CA ILE A 52 4.58 -13.70 -5.02
C ILE A 52 3.56 -13.14 -6.02
N PRO A 53 3.17 -13.89 -7.06
CA PRO A 53 2.13 -13.46 -7.99
C PRO A 53 0.85 -13.07 -7.27
N ALA A 54 0.09 -12.17 -7.87
CA ALA A 54 -1.26 -11.84 -7.43
C ALA A 54 -2.29 -12.63 -8.24
N ASN A 55 -3.42 -12.96 -7.60
CA ASN A 55 -4.59 -13.59 -8.22
C ASN A 55 -5.38 -12.59 -9.10
N ASP A 56 -6.54 -13.00 -9.64
CA ASP A 56 -7.38 -12.14 -10.47
C ASP A 56 -8.01 -10.97 -9.73
N ARG A 57 -8.03 -11.02 -8.39
CA ARG A 57 -8.48 -9.92 -7.53
C ARG A 57 -7.34 -9.01 -7.08
N PHE A 58 -6.13 -9.20 -7.60
CA PHE A 58 -4.91 -8.48 -7.21
C PHE A 58 -4.53 -8.68 -5.74
N GLU A 59 -4.91 -9.79 -5.16
CA GLU A 59 -4.51 -10.25 -3.82
C GLU A 59 -3.37 -11.26 -3.97
N ILE A 60 -2.53 -11.39 -2.96
CA ILE A 60 -1.44 -12.39 -2.98
C ILE A 60 -1.98 -13.80 -3.23
N ASP A 61 -1.35 -14.54 -4.12
CA ASP A 61 -1.69 -15.94 -4.37
C ASP A 61 -1.14 -16.82 -3.24
N MET A 62 -2.04 -17.39 -2.43
CA MET A 62 -1.68 -18.17 -1.24
C MET A 62 -1.02 -19.50 -1.59
N ASP A 63 -1.38 -20.13 -2.70
CA ASP A 63 -0.77 -21.40 -3.13
C ASP A 63 0.65 -21.17 -3.65
N ALA A 64 0.85 -20.13 -4.44
CA ALA A 64 2.18 -19.71 -4.87
C ALA A 64 3.08 -19.30 -3.69
N LEU A 65 2.51 -18.63 -2.67
CA LEU A 65 3.23 -18.27 -1.45
C LEU A 65 3.70 -19.53 -0.68
N LYS A 66 2.82 -20.48 -0.45
CA LYS A 66 3.17 -21.76 0.23
C LYS A 66 4.26 -22.52 -0.52
N ALA A 67 4.14 -22.61 -1.85
CA ALA A 67 5.14 -23.25 -2.68
C ALA A 67 6.51 -22.55 -2.60
N ALA A 68 6.54 -21.22 -2.60
CA ALA A 68 7.79 -20.46 -2.48
C ALA A 68 8.46 -20.66 -1.11
N ILE A 69 7.69 -20.68 -0.03
CA ILE A 69 8.21 -20.96 1.32
C ILE A 69 8.83 -22.37 1.40
N ALA A 70 8.15 -23.38 0.85
CA ALA A 70 8.65 -24.75 0.84
C ALA A 70 9.97 -24.85 0.05
N ALA A 71 10.03 -24.26 -1.14
CA ALA A 71 11.23 -24.24 -1.98
C ALA A 71 12.42 -23.55 -1.29
N ASP A 72 12.20 -22.41 -0.65
CA ASP A 72 13.27 -21.70 0.06
C ASP A 72 13.77 -22.51 1.28
N ARG A 73 12.90 -23.24 1.98
CA ARG A 73 13.32 -24.14 3.07
C ARG A 73 14.15 -25.31 2.56
N GLU A 74 13.75 -25.93 1.46
CA GLU A 74 14.53 -27.01 0.81
C GLU A 74 15.91 -26.52 0.35
N ALA A 75 16.00 -25.25 -0.08
CA ALA A 75 17.26 -24.61 -0.43
C ALA A 75 18.12 -24.22 0.80
N GLY A 76 17.68 -24.50 2.02
CA GLY A 76 18.38 -24.17 3.26
C GLY A 76 18.29 -22.70 3.65
N LEU A 77 17.38 -21.93 3.05
CA LEU A 77 17.12 -20.55 3.40
C LEU A 77 16.19 -20.44 4.62
N THR A 78 16.14 -19.27 5.22
CA THR A 78 15.40 -19.01 6.45
C THR A 78 14.25 -18.01 6.19
N PRO A 79 13.03 -18.50 5.93
CA PRO A 79 11.83 -17.68 5.94
C PRO A 79 11.68 -16.95 7.28
N PHE A 80 11.57 -15.61 7.28
CA PHE A 80 11.46 -14.84 8.51
C PHE A 80 10.31 -13.87 8.60
N ILE A 81 9.78 -13.40 7.45
CA ILE A 81 8.69 -12.42 7.41
C ILE A 81 7.79 -12.66 6.20
N VAL A 82 6.49 -12.56 6.43
CA VAL A 82 5.48 -12.39 5.37
C VAL A 82 4.81 -11.03 5.53
N ILE A 83 4.63 -10.33 4.41
CA ILE A 83 4.10 -8.97 4.36
C ILE A 83 2.82 -8.99 3.55
N GLY A 84 1.68 -8.84 4.24
CA GLY A 84 0.38 -8.62 3.60
C GLY A 84 0.09 -7.15 3.41
N THR A 85 -0.64 -6.80 2.37
CA THR A 85 -1.02 -5.41 2.08
C THR A 85 -2.49 -5.20 2.36
N ALA A 86 -2.81 -4.17 3.13
CA ALA A 86 -4.17 -3.69 3.33
C ALA A 86 -4.40 -2.42 2.48
N GLY A 87 -4.84 -2.62 1.24
CA GLY A 87 -5.02 -1.57 0.23
C GLY A 87 -3.78 -1.37 -0.65
N THR A 88 -3.63 -2.23 -1.67
CA THR A 88 -2.53 -2.12 -2.64
C THR A 88 -2.56 -0.78 -3.38
N VAL A 89 -1.38 -0.30 -3.77
CA VAL A 89 -1.23 1.04 -4.33
C VAL A 89 -1.95 1.20 -5.67
N ASN A 90 -1.99 0.16 -6.49
CA ASN A 90 -2.58 0.22 -7.83
C ASN A 90 -4.11 0.20 -7.79
N VAL A 91 -4.70 -0.78 -7.09
CA VAL A 91 -6.14 -1.07 -7.18
C VAL A 91 -6.86 -1.05 -5.83
N GLY A 92 -6.13 -0.88 -4.72
CA GLY A 92 -6.72 -0.91 -3.39
C GLY A 92 -7.12 -2.31 -2.90
N ALA A 93 -6.58 -3.39 -3.48
CA ALA A 93 -6.86 -4.74 -3.03
C ALA A 93 -6.36 -4.97 -1.59
N ILE A 94 -7.03 -5.83 -0.86
CA ILE A 94 -6.65 -6.24 0.50
C ILE A 94 -6.31 -7.72 0.43
N ASP A 95 -5.08 -8.07 0.78
CA ASP A 95 -4.64 -9.45 0.86
C ASP A 95 -5.47 -10.26 1.88
N PRO A 96 -5.53 -11.59 1.78
CA PRO A 96 -6.27 -12.46 2.71
C PRO A 96 -5.57 -12.51 4.08
N LEU A 97 -5.72 -11.43 4.87
CA LEU A 97 -4.94 -11.15 6.08
C LEU A 97 -5.08 -12.22 7.16
N GLU A 98 -6.25 -12.86 7.29
CA GLU A 98 -6.44 -13.97 8.25
C GLU A 98 -5.66 -15.21 7.82
N GLU A 99 -5.72 -15.59 6.54
CA GLU A 99 -4.98 -16.73 6.01
C GLU A 99 -3.46 -16.50 6.08
N LEU A 100 -3.01 -15.26 5.81
CA LEU A 100 -1.61 -14.88 5.99
C LEU A 100 -1.17 -14.98 7.44
N ALA A 101 -2.03 -14.62 8.40
CA ALA A 101 -1.74 -14.74 9.82
C ALA A 101 -1.64 -16.21 10.25
N ASP A 102 -2.52 -17.08 9.73
CA ASP A 102 -2.45 -18.54 9.98
C ASP A 102 -1.13 -19.10 9.45
N LEU A 103 -0.82 -18.85 8.19
CA LEU A 103 0.41 -19.31 7.56
C LEU A 103 1.67 -18.78 8.27
N ALA A 104 1.68 -17.52 8.67
CA ALA A 104 2.81 -16.94 9.41
C ALA A 104 3.03 -17.65 10.75
N ALA A 105 1.95 -18.00 11.47
CA ALA A 105 2.02 -18.72 12.72
C ALA A 105 2.53 -20.16 12.49
N GLU A 106 1.98 -20.88 11.51
CA GLU A 106 2.41 -22.25 11.14
C GLU A 106 3.90 -22.29 10.77
N GLU A 107 4.35 -21.32 9.97
CA GLU A 107 5.72 -21.24 9.47
C GLU A 107 6.69 -20.53 10.44
N SER A 108 6.23 -20.11 11.61
CA SER A 108 7.04 -19.35 12.59
C SER A 108 7.70 -18.11 11.97
N MET A 109 6.97 -17.39 11.14
CA MET A 109 7.39 -16.15 10.52
C MET A 109 6.75 -14.94 11.21
N TRP A 110 7.40 -13.79 11.09
CA TRP A 110 6.84 -12.51 11.47
C TRP A 110 5.75 -12.09 10.47
N PHE A 111 4.56 -11.79 10.95
CA PHE A 111 3.49 -11.23 10.12
C PHE A 111 3.48 -9.71 10.18
N HIS A 112 3.81 -9.06 9.07
CA HIS A 112 3.73 -7.61 8.92
C HIS A 112 2.60 -7.23 7.98
N ILE A 113 1.86 -6.17 8.32
CA ILE A 113 0.87 -5.59 7.42
C ILE A 113 1.34 -4.20 6.97
N ASP A 114 1.52 -4.04 5.66
CA ASP A 114 1.56 -2.73 5.02
C ASP A 114 0.12 -2.23 4.84
N GLY A 115 -0.30 -1.44 5.78
CA GLY A 115 -1.61 -0.80 5.79
C GLY A 115 -1.54 0.69 5.54
N ALA A 116 -0.46 1.15 4.88
CA ALA A 116 -0.13 2.56 4.67
C ALA A 116 -1.34 3.40 4.25
N PHE A 117 -2.25 2.80 3.47
CA PHE A 117 -3.47 3.43 3.02
C PHE A 117 -4.73 2.81 3.65
N GLY A 118 -4.96 1.51 3.44
CA GLY A 118 -6.25 0.87 3.68
C GLY A 118 -6.50 0.46 5.14
N SER A 119 -5.49 0.40 6.03
CA SER A 119 -5.73 0.01 7.43
C SER A 119 -6.68 0.95 8.17
N LEU A 120 -6.76 2.23 7.76
CA LEU A 120 -7.71 3.18 8.32
C LEU A 120 -9.17 2.86 7.94
N GLY A 121 -9.39 1.94 7.01
CA GLY A 121 -10.68 1.35 6.70
C GLY A 121 -11.36 0.65 7.89
N VAL A 122 -10.62 0.34 8.96
CA VAL A 122 -11.20 -0.16 10.24
C VAL A 122 -12.22 0.80 10.84
N LEU A 123 -12.18 2.08 10.46
CA LEU A 123 -13.15 3.10 10.89
C LEU A 123 -14.45 3.06 10.07
N SER A 124 -14.51 2.30 8.97
CA SER A 124 -15.65 2.21 8.06
C SER A 124 -16.36 0.86 8.22
N ASP A 125 -17.68 0.89 8.44
CA ASP A 125 -18.50 -0.33 8.51
C ASP A 125 -18.45 -1.14 7.21
N ARG A 126 -18.19 -0.50 6.07
CA ARG A 126 -18.07 -1.16 4.77
C ARG A 126 -16.79 -1.97 4.61
N VAL A 127 -15.71 -1.58 5.28
CA VAL A 127 -14.35 -2.12 5.03
C VAL A 127 -13.84 -2.97 6.19
N LYS A 128 -14.24 -2.66 7.43
CA LYS A 128 -13.66 -3.23 8.67
C LYS A 128 -13.62 -4.76 8.69
N ASP A 129 -14.65 -5.43 8.13
CA ASP A 129 -14.73 -6.90 8.15
C ASP A 129 -13.67 -7.56 7.27
N ARG A 130 -13.14 -6.86 6.27
CA ARG A 130 -12.03 -7.32 5.43
C ARG A 130 -10.67 -7.13 6.09
N LEU A 131 -10.63 -6.42 7.21
CA LEU A 131 -9.42 -6.07 7.96
C LEU A 131 -9.28 -6.84 9.29
N THR A 132 -10.06 -7.89 9.51
CA THR A 132 -10.06 -8.65 10.77
C THR A 132 -8.69 -9.20 11.12
N GLY A 133 -7.93 -9.69 10.16
CA GLY A 133 -6.57 -10.20 10.32
C GLY A 133 -5.55 -9.17 10.83
N VAL A 134 -5.85 -7.87 10.78
CA VAL A 134 -4.98 -6.81 11.32
C VAL A 134 -4.67 -7.03 12.81
N LYS A 135 -5.63 -7.57 13.57
CA LYS A 135 -5.44 -7.86 15.00
C LYS A 135 -4.42 -8.96 15.29
N ARG A 136 -4.04 -9.74 14.28
CA ARG A 136 -3.11 -10.87 14.40
C ARG A 136 -1.68 -10.51 13.99
N ALA A 137 -1.48 -9.37 13.33
CA ALA A 137 -0.16 -8.94 12.87
C ALA A 137 0.81 -8.71 14.04
N ASP A 138 2.08 -9.09 13.86
CA ASP A 138 3.17 -8.74 14.77
C ASP A 138 3.56 -7.28 14.62
N SER A 139 3.37 -6.72 13.42
CA SER A 139 3.55 -5.30 13.16
C SER A 139 2.65 -4.78 12.05
N LEU A 140 2.28 -3.51 12.16
CA LEU A 140 1.45 -2.78 11.22
C LEU A 140 2.08 -1.43 10.93
N ALA A 141 2.20 -1.07 9.65
CA ALA A 141 2.56 0.28 9.23
C ALA A 141 1.34 0.96 8.57
N PHE A 142 1.10 2.22 8.90
CA PHE A 142 0.06 3.02 8.25
C PHE A 142 0.34 4.52 8.33
N ASP A 143 -0.35 5.31 7.52
CA ASP A 143 -0.10 6.74 7.37
C ASP A 143 -1.35 7.56 7.66
N PHE A 144 -1.32 8.32 8.74
CA PHE A 144 -2.39 9.27 9.05
C PHE A 144 -2.48 10.40 8.01
N HIS A 145 -1.38 10.74 7.36
CA HIS A 145 -1.31 11.80 6.34
C HIS A 145 -1.88 11.38 4.98
N LYS A 146 -2.30 10.12 4.82
CA LYS A 146 -3.00 9.65 3.61
C LYS A 146 -4.50 9.77 3.80
N TRP A 147 -5.19 8.75 4.19
CA TRP A 147 -6.65 8.71 4.21
C TRP A 147 -7.32 9.44 5.38
N LEU A 148 -6.57 9.78 6.44
CA LEU A 148 -7.07 10.64 7.53
C LEU A 148 -6.78 12.14 7.33
N HIS A 149 -6.14 12.53 6.23
CA HIS A 149 -5.88 13.94 5.87
C HIS A 149 -5.07 14.73 6.89
N VAL A 150 -4.29 14.07 7.73
CA VAL A 150 -3.35 14.76 8.62
C VAL A 150 -2.23 15.36 7.77
N ASN A 151 -1.84 16.59 8.06
CA ASN A 151 -0.76 17.26 7.34
C ASN A 151 0.53 16.44 7.36
N TYR A 152 1.26 16.40 6.23
CA TYR A 152 2.53 15.72 6.09
C TYR A 152 3.54 16.21 7.13
N ASP A 153 4.34 15.32 7.72
CA ASP A 153 4.28 13.87 7.62
C ASP A 153 3.69 13.26 8.91
N ALA A 154 3.01 12.15 8.83
CA ALA A 154 2.48 11.41 9.98
C ALA A 154 2.40 9.90 9.66
N GLY A 155 3.54 9.31 9.30
CA GLY A 155 3.68 7.86 9.22
C GLY A 155 3.71 7.23 10.61
N PHE A 156 3.16 6.04 10.76
CA PHE A 156 3.02 5.35 12.02
C PHE A 156 3.35 3.85 11.89
N ALA A 157 4.01 3.31 12.90
CA ALA A 157 4.27 1.88 13.00
C ALA A 157 3.85 1.35 14.38
N LEU A 158 3.08 0.29 14.38
CA LEU A 158 2.75 -0.50 15.57
C LEU A 158 3.56 -1.78 15.57
N ILE A 159 4.10 -2.15 16.72
CA ILE A 159 4.74 -3.44 16.97
C ILE A 159 4.03 -4.06 18.16
N ARG A 160 3.59 -5.30 18.03
CA ARG A 160 2.80 -6.00 19.05
C ARG A 160 3.55 -6.11 20.39
N GLU A 161 4.79 -6.57 20.33
CA GLU A 161 5.60 -6.84 21.50
C GLU A 161 6.56 -5.68 21.79
N GLU A 162 6.24 -4.87 22.81
CA GLU A 162 7.04 -3.73 23.23
C GLU A 162 8.49 -4.10 23.55
N LYS A 163 8.71 -5.24 24.21
CA LYS A 163 10.04 -5.71 24.57
C LYS A 163 10.93 -5.93 23.34
N LEU A 164 10.39 -6.57 22.30
CA LEU A 164 11.10 -6.81 21.05
C LEU A 164 11.35 -5.50 20.31
N HIS A 165 10.36 -4.60 20.30
CA HIS A 165 10.49 -3.28 19.68
C HIS A 165 11.66 -2.50 20.30
N ARG A 166 11.68 -2.36 21.61
CA ARG A 166 12.74 -1.66 22.34
C ARG A 166 14.09 -2.34 22.17
N ALA A 167 14.16 -3.67 22.30
CA ALA A 167 15.41 -4.41 22.13
C ALA A 167 16.07 -4.16 20.77
N ALA A 168 15.30 -3.90 19.72
CA ALA A 168 15.83 -3.60 18.38
C ALA A 168 16.45 -2.20 18.26
N PHE A 169 16.03 -1.22 19.08
CA PHE A 169 16.44 0.18 18.94
C PHE A 169 17.15 0.74 20.16
N THR A 170 16.98 0.15 21.36
CA THR A 170 17.58 0.69 22.57
C THR A 170 19.10 0.66 22.48
N ASP A 171 19.69 1.84 22.57
CA ASP A 171 21.12 2.09 22.76
C ASP A 171 21.24 3.38 23.58
N ARG A 172 21.51 3.24 24.88
CA ARG A 172 21.54 4.39 25.78
C ARG A 172 22.96 4.67 26.18
N PRO A 173 23.55 5.78 25.73
CA PRO A 173 24.81 6.27 26.27
C PRO A 173 24.66 6.71 27.75
N ASP A 174 25.72 6.72 28.48
CA ASP A 174 25.74 6.97 29.94
C ASP A 174 25.01 8.26 30.36
N TYR A 175 25.15 9.33 29.57
CA TYR A 175 24.49 10.62 29.85
C TYR A 175 22.96 10.61 29.66
N LEU A 176 22.41 9.58 28.97
CA LEU A 176 20.97 9.37 28.77
C LEU A 176 20.42 8.18 29.60
N THR A 177 21.18 7.70 30.57
CA THR A 177 20.72 6.61 31.45
C THR A 177 19.42 7.00 32.15
N ALA A 178 18.45 6.12 32.11
CA ALA A 178 17.15 6.32 32.76
C ALA A 178 17.34 6.47 34.27
N LYS A 179 16.62 7.41 34.84
CA LYS A 179 16.55 7.64 36.29
C LYS A 179 15.15 7.30 36.79
N GLU A 180 14.98 6.96 38.05
CA GLU A 180 13.67 6.71 38.62
C GLU A 180 12.84 8.01 38.75
N ARG A 181 13.52 9.15 38.93
CA ARG A 181 12.86 10.46 39.10
C ARG A 181 13.74 11.59 38.54
N GLY A 182 13.17 12.80 38.47
CA GLY A 182 13.76 13.99 37.88
C GLY A 182 13.48 14.12 36.40
N LEU A 183 14.18 15.02 35.70
CA LEU A 183 13.97 15.28 34.27
C LEU A 183 14.26 14.05 33.39
N ALA A 184 15.16 13.18 33.84
CA ALA A 184 15.48 11.91 33.18
C ALA A 184 14.63 10.72 33.73
N GLY A 185 13.64 11.01 34.59
CA GLY A 185 12.73 10.02 35.13
C GLY A 185 11.61 9.68 34.15
N GLY A 186 11.12 8.45 34.28
CA GLY A 186 10.06 7.94 33.43
C GLY A 186 10.56 7.15 32.22
N ASN A 187 9.92 6.02 32.01
CA ASN A 187 10.10 5.13 30.87
C ASN A 187 8.73 4.82 30.27
N PRO A 188 8.66 4.49 28.98
CA PRO A 188 9.74 4.43 27.98
C PRO A 188 10.05 5.81 27.38
N TRP A 189 11.24 5.96 26.81
CA TRP A 189 11.60 7.14 26.01
C TRP A 189 11.28 6.92 24.53
N PRO A 190 10.72 7.91 23.81
CA PRO A 190 10.40 7.76 22.40
C PRO A 190 11.58 7.34 21.50
N VAL A 191 12.81 7.71 21.85
CA VAL A 191 14.03 7.30 21.12
C VAL A 191 14.25 5.79 21.09
N GLU A 192 13.68 5.04 22.04
CA GLU A 192 13.82 3.57 22.09
C GLU A 192 12.95 2.84 21.07
N TYR A 193 12.12 3.56 20.31
CA TYR A 193 11.18 2.99 19.36
C TYR A 193 11.51 3.27 17.89
N GLY A 194 12.68 3.84 17.61
CA GLY A 194 13.06 4.15 16.23
C GLY A 194 14.49 4.62 16.09
N PRO A 195 14.93 4.93 14.87
CA PRO A 195 16.31 5.38 14.61
C PRO A 195 16.55 6.85 14.96
N GLU A 196 15.49 7.65 15.15
CA GLU A 196 15.62 9.08 15.40
C GLU A 196 15.79 9.38 16.90
N LEU A 197 16.80 10.16 17.27
CA LEU A 197 16.95 10.67 18.64
C LEU A 197 16.01 11.86 18.86
N SER A 198 16.19 12.93 18.11
CA SER A 198 15.35 14.13 18.15
C SER A 198 14.42 14.14 16.95
N ARG A 199 13.13 14.34 17.20
CA ARG A 199 12.11 14.36 16.14
C ARG A 199 10.97 15.32 16.44
N GLY A 200 10.25 15.74 15.40
CA GLY A 200 9.06 16.56 15.54
C GLY A 200 7.94 15.84 16.30
N PHE A 201 7.14 16.60 17.04
CA PHE A 201 5.97 16.07 17.75
C PHE A 201 4.80 15.80 16.79
N ARG A 202 4.96 14.80 15.90
CA ARG A 202 3.98 14.43 14.87
C ARG A 202 2.64 13.97 15.45
N ALA A 203 2.65 13.40 16.64
CA ALA A 203 1.44 12.90 17.30
C ALA A 203 0.44 14.01 17.63
N LEU A 204 0.88 15.26 17.88
CA LEU A 204 0.00 16.38 18.22
C LEU A 204 -1.03 16.67 17.11
N LYS A 205 -0.60 16.73 15.87
CA LYS A 205 -1.50 16.98 14.72
C LYS A 205 -2.46 15.83 14.47
N VAL A 206 -2.04 14.58 14.72
CA VAL A 206 -2.90 13.39 14.65
C VAL A 206 -3.97 13.47 15.74
N TRP A 207 -3.55 13.74 16.98
CA TRP A 207 -4.45 13.90 18.11
C TRP A 207 -5.46 15.03 17.86
N ALA A 208 -5.01 16.19 17.40
CA ALA A 208 -5.88 17.34 17.12
C ALA A 208 -6.93 17.01 16.05
N GLN A 209 -6.54 16.32 14.98
CA GLN A 209 -7.45 15.87 13.92
C GLN A 209 -8.53 14.93 14.46
N ILE A 210 -8.12 13.93 15.26
CA ILE A 210 -9.08 12.98 15.85
C ILE A 210 -9.97 13.66 16.90
N ALA A 211 -9.42 14.56 17.72
CA ALA A 211 -10.17 15.28 18.74
C ALA A 211 -11.23 16.21 18.12
N GLU A 212 -10.89 16.87 16.99
CA GLU A 212 -11.79 17.80 16.29
C GLU A 212 -12.92 17.06 15.54
N PHE A 213 -12.58 16.01 14.79
CA PHE A 213 -13.52 15.37 13.87
C PHE A 213 -14.18 14.10 14.43
N GLY A 214 -13.51 13.42 15.35
CA GLY A 214 -13.93 12.10 15.86
C GLY A 214 -13.77 10.97 14.84
N THR A 215 -13.67 9.76 15.34
CA THR A 215 -13.48 8.55 14.50
C THR A 215 -14.67 8.26 13.60
N ASP A 216 -15.90 8.51 14.08
CA ASP A 216 -17.12 8.25 13.30
C ASP A 216 -17.25 9.13 12.06
N ARG A 217 -16.90 10.41 12.17
CA ARG A 217 -16.92 11.33 11.01
C ARG A 217 -15.83 10.97 10.01
N LEU A 218 -14.66 10.62 10.50
CA LEU A 218 -13.54 10.16 9.66
C LEU A 218 -13.88 8.84 8.99
N GLY A 219 -14.50 7.90 9.68
CA GLY A 219 -14.99 6.63 9.13
C GLY A 219 -16.03 6.84 8.01
N ARG A 220 -17.03 7.73 8.24
CA ARG A 220 -18.01 8.07 7.18
C ARG A 220 -17.38 8.72 5.95
N MET A 221 -16.30 9.47 6.11
CA MET A 221 -15.55 10.04 4.98
C MET A 221 -14.87 8.93 4.16
N ILE A 222 -14.22 7.99 4.82
CA ILE A 222 -13.60 6.81 4.20
C ILE A 222 -14.66 6.00 3.43
N GLU A 223 -15.78 5.71 4.09
CA GLU A 223 -16.89 4.98 3.51
C GLU A 223 -17.45 5.66 2.25
N ARG A 224 -17.60 6.99 2.30
CA ARG A 224 -18.07 7.79 1.15
C ARG A 224 -17.09 7.67 -0.03
N ASN A 225 -15.77 7.71 0.20
CA ASN A 225 -14.79 7.53 -0.86
C ASN A 225 -14.91 6.14 -1.51
N CYS A 226 -15.14 5.09 -0.71
CA CYS A 226 -15.39 3.74 -1.23
C CYS A 226 -16.68 3.66 -2.06
N TYR A 227 -17.77 4.30 -1.62
CA TYR A 227 -19.00 4.38 -2.40
C TYR A 227 -18.82 5.12 -3.72
N GLN A 228 -18.05 6.20 -3.71
CA GLN A 228 -17.74 6.97 -4.92
C GLN A 228 -16.94 6.14 -5.93
N ALA A 229 -15.95 5.38 -5.47
CA ALA A 229 -15.19 4.51 -6.35
C ALA A 229 -16.06 3.37 -6.93
N SER A 230 -16.93 2.76 -6.10
CA SER A 230 -17.88 1.75 -6.59
C SER A 230 -18.86 2.34 -7.63
N TYR A 231 -19.39 3.54 -7.36
CA TYR A 231 -20.22 4.26 -8.30
C TYR A 231 -19.50 4.51 -9.64
N LEU A 232 -18.25 4.99 -9.59
CA LEU A 232 -17.46 5.20 -10.80
C LEU A 232 -17.28 3.89 -11.59
N GLY A 233 -16.94 2.78 -10.91
CA GLY A 233 -16.83 1.48 -11.56
C GLY A 233 -18.13 1.04 -12.24
N GLU A 234 -19.27 1.20 -11.56
CA GLU A 234 -20.59 0.92 -12.14
C GLU A 234 -20.92 1.79 -13.39
N GLN A 235 -20.51 3.06 -13.38
CA GLN A 235 -20.69 3.92 -14.54
C GLN A 235 -19.74 3.54 -15.68
N VAL A 236 -18.50 3.18 -15.40
CA VAL A 236 -17.55 2.64 -16.40
C VAL A 236 -18.13 1.44 -17.12
N GLU A 237 -18.68 0.45 -16.39
CA GLU A 237 -19.27 -0.76 -16.98
C GLU A 237 -20.50 -0.45 -17.87
N LYS A 238 -21.23 0.63 -17.60
CA LYS A 238 -22.39 1.06 -18.37
C LYS A 238 -22.05 1.96 -19.56
N THR A 239 -20.84 2.49 -19.60
CA THR A 239 -20.41 3.47 -20.60
C THR A 239 -19.74 2.78 -21.79
N PRO A 240 -20.31 2.81 -22.99
CA PRO A 240 -19.69 2.24 -24.18
C PRO A 240 -18.29 2.83 -24.42
N GLY A 241 -17.33 2.00 -24.82
CA GLY A 241 -15.96 2.42 -25.06
C GLY A 241 -15.10 2.54 -23.79
N LEU A 242 -15.61 2.12 -22.63
CA LEU A 242 -14.82 2.01 -21.40
C LEU A 242 -14.77 0.56 -20.91
N GLU A 243 -13.64 0.17 -20.32
CA GLU A 243 -13.40 -1.17 -19.76
C GLU A 243 -12.85 -1.06 -18.35
N LEU A 244 -13.52 -1.70 -17.38
CA LEU A 244 -12.99 -1.82 -16.00
C LEU A 244 -11.87 -2.87 -15.98
N LEU A 245 -10.68 -2.50 -15.51
CA LEU A 245 -9.49 -3.36 -15.53
C LEU A 245 -9.20 -4.09 -14.21
N ALA A 246 -9.87 -3.71 -13.13
CA ALA A 246 -9.75 -4.37 -11.82
C ALA A 246 -11.05 -4.21 -11.03
N PRO A 247 -11.38 -5.17 -10.14
CA PRO A 247 -12.46 -4.98 -9.19
C PRO A 247 -12.22 -3.74 -8.30
N VAL A 248 -13.27 -2.96 -8.03
CA VAL A 248 -13.20 -1.82 -7.12
C VAL A 248 -13.22 -2.32 -5.68
N ALA A 249 -12.05 -2.43 -5.06
CA ALA A 249 -11.90 -2.99 -3.72
C ALA A 249 -12.09 -1.97 -2.59
N LEU A 250 -11.57 -0.76 -2.75
CA LEU A 250 -11.67 0.35 -1.80
C LEU A 250 -12.11 1.62 -2.53
N ASN A 251 -11.26 2.61 -2.56
CA ASN A 251 -11.50 3.94 -3.11
C ASN A 251 -10.75 4.20 -4.42
N ILE A 252 -10.28 3.15 -5.09
CA ILE A 252 -9.57 3.21 -6.36
C ILE A 252 -10.39 2.51 -7.43
N CYS A 253 -10.60 3.19 -8.57
CA CYS A 253 -11.18 2.65 -9.77
C CYS A 253 -10.13 2.70 -10.89
N CYS A 254 -9.88 1.57 -11.54
CA CYS A 254 -8.95 1.45 -12.65
C CYS A 254 -9.69 1.00 -13.91
N PHE A 255 -9.69 1.83 -14.92
CA PHE A 255 -10.37 1.57 -16.18
C PHE A 255 -9.54 2.09 -17.35
N ARG A 256 -9.94 1.80 -18.57
CA ARG A 256 -9.38 2.39 -19.78
C ARG A 256 -10.44 2.69 -20.83
N TYR A 257 -10.14 3.62 -21.71
CA TYR A 257 -10.87 3.79 -22.96
C TYR A 257 -10.49 2.66 -23.93
N THR A 258 -11.48 2.13 -24.65
CA THR A 258 -11.29 1.05 -25.62
C THR A 258 -11.95 1.37 -26.94
N GLU A 259 -11.35 0.91 -28.04
CA GLU A 259 -11.92 0.99 -29.38
C GLU A 259 -11.77 -0.40 -30.03
N PRO A 260 -12.84 -0.95 -30.63
CA PRO A 260 -12.81 -2.28 -31.23
C PRO A 260 -11.75 -2.40 -32.33
N GLY A 261 -11.01 -3.52 -32.32
CA GLY A 261 -10.03 -3.84 -33.36
C GLY A 261 -8.64 -3.23 -33.15
N LEU A 262 -8.44 -2.44 -32.10
CA LEU A 262 -7.11 -1.92 -31.74
C LEU A 262 -6.36 -2.88 -30.82
N SER A 263 -5.04 -2.93 -30.98
CA SER A 263 -4.14 -3.70 -30.11
C SER A 263 -3.99 -3.01 -28.73
N ASP A 264 -3.58 -3.78 -27.71
CA ASP A 264 -3.31 -3.22 -26.38
C ASP A 264 -2.23 -2.13 -26.43
N ALA A 265 -1.23 -2.24 -27.31
CA ALA A 265 -0.20 -1.21 -27.45
C ALA A 265 -0.75 0.13 -27.96
N VAL A 266 -1.68 0.09 -28.91
CA VAL A 266 -2.36 1.30 -29.42
C VAL A 266 -3.27 1.88 -28.35
N LEU A 267 -4.06 1.04 -27.67
CA LEU A 267 -4.91 1.47 -26.57
C LEU A 267 -4.13 2.08 -25.41
N ASP A 268 -2.96 1.53 -25.09
CA ASP A 268 -2.06 2.05 -24.06
C ASP A 268 -1.60 3.47 -24.42
N ALA A 269 -1.15 3.70 -25.66
CA ALA A 269 -0.73 5.01 -26.12
C ALA A 269 -1.88 6.03 -26.09
N MET A 270 -3.09 5.64 -26.51
CA MET A 270 -4.27 6.49 -26.46
C MET A 270 -4.64 6.86 -25.01
N ASN A 271 -4.65 5.89 -24.09
CA ASN A 271 -5.02 6.15 -22.70
C ASN A 271 -3.99 6.99 -21.95
N ASP A 272 -2.70 6.89 -22.29
CA ASP A 272 -1.66 7.77 -21.75
C ASP A 272 -1.88 9.21 -22.19
N GLU A 273 -2.12 9.43 -23.48
CA GLU A 273 -2.44 10.76 -24.04
C GLU A 273 -3.74 11.33 -23.46
N ILE A 274 -4.79 10.52 -23.28
CA ILE A 274 -6.04 10.95 -22.63
C ILE A 274 -5.75 11.52 -21.24
N VAL A 275 -4.94 10.84 -20.44
CA VAL A 275 -4.61 11.31 -19.08
C VAL A 275 -3.81 12.60 -19.14
N ILE A 276 -2.85 12.72 -20.05
CA ILE A 276 -2.07 13.95 -20.25
C ILE A 276 -2.99 15.12 -20.59
N GLN A 277 -3.89 14.93 -21.55
CA GLN A 277 -4.83 15.96 -21.97
C GLN A 277 -5.80 16.41 -20.86
N LEU A 278 -6.32 15.47 -20.08
CA LEU A 278 -7.17 15.78 -18.93
C LEU A 278 -6.44 16.66 -17.91
N GLN A 279 -5.15 16.37 -17.66
CA GLN A 279 -4.32 17.13 -16.73
C GLN A 279 -3.97 18.52 -17.28
N GLU A 280 -3.56 18.62 -18.53
CA GLU A 280 -3.19 19.89 -19.19
C GLU A 280 -4.37 20.84 -19.36
N GLN A 281 -5.55 20.30 -19.64
CA GLN A 281 -6.79 21.07 -19.74
C GLN A 281 -7.38 21.45 -18.37
N GLY A 282 -6.87 20.83 -17.28
CA GLY A 282 -7.34 21.10 -15.92
C GLY A 282 -8.72 20.50 -15.62
N SER A 283 -9.21 19.59 -16.46
CA SER A 283 -10.52 18.94 -16.26
C SER A 283 -10.48 17.93 -15.12
N ALA A 284 -9.43 17.11 -15.06
CA ALA A 284 -9.21 16.13 -14.03
C ALA A 284 -7.71 15.76 -13.92
N ALA A 285 -7.28 15.19 -12.79
CA ALA A 285 -5.91 14.78 -12.57
C ALA A 285 -5.82 13.31 -12.12
N PRO A 286 -6.29 12.32 -12.91
CA PRO A 286 -6.03 10.93 -12.65
C PRO A 286 -4.56 10.60 -12.88
N SER A 287 -4.12 9.43 -12.40
CA SER A 287 -2.81 8.87 -12.72
C SER A 287 -2.96 7.69 -13.69
N THR A 288 -1.86 7.25 -14.28
CA THR A 288 -1.81 5.95 -14.99
C THR A 288 -1.17 4.88 -14.12
N THR A 289 -1.51 3.62 -14.39
CA THR A 289 -0.82 2.44 -13.86
C THR A 289 -0.88 1.29 -14.87
N ARG A 290 -0.08 0.24 -14.68
CA ARG A 290 -0.17 -0.97 -15.49
C ARG A 290 -0.75 -2.12 -14.69
N LEU A 291 -1.80 -2.75 -15.24
CA LEU A 291 -2.47 -3.90 -14.68
C LEU A 291 -2.40 -5.06 -15.67
N LYS A 292 -1.72 -6.14 -15.29
CA LYS A 292 -1.50 -7.31 -16.17
C LYS A 292 -0.98 -6.90 -17.57
N GLY A 293 -0.04 -5.95 -17.60
CA GLY A 293 0.59 -5.44 -18.83
C GLY A 293 -0.17 -4.33 -19.55
N ARG A 294 -1.45 -4.09 -19.24
CA ARG A 294 -2.31 -3.07 -19.87
C ARG A 294 -2.30 -1.76 -19.09
N LEU A 295 -2.22 -0.63 -19.78
CA LEU A 295 -2.28 0.69 -19.15
C LEU A 295 -3.71 1.01 -18.71
N ALA A 296 -3.85 1.48 -17.49
CA ALA A 296 -5.10 1.89 -16.88
C ALA A 296 -5.09 3.37 -16.49
N ILE A 297 -6.18 4.05 -16.69
CA ILE A 297 -6.52 5.32 -16.03
C ILE A 297 -6.88 4.96 -14.59
N ARG A 298 -6.08 5.44 -13.63
CA ARG A 298 -6.24 5.14 -12.21
C ARG A 298 -6.80 6.33 -11.47
N VAL A 299 -8.00 6.20 -10.94
CA VAL A 299 -8.70 7.21 -10.16
C VAL A 299 -8.70 6.83 -8.69
N ASN A 300 -7.93 7.56 -7.88
CA ASN A 300 -7.85 7.38 -6.44
C ASN A 300 -8.66 8.48 -5.73
N ILE A 301 -9.81 8.13 -5.16
CA ILE A 301 -10.74 9.07 -4.56
C ILE A 301 -10.41 9.20 -3.07
N THR A 302 -9.70 10.26 -2.72
CA THR A 302 -9.36 10.57 -1.32
C THR A 302 -9.93 11.92 -0.87
N ASN A 303 -10.18 12.84 -1.79
CA ASN A 303 -10.64 14.17 -1.46
C ASN A 303 -12.05 14.14 -0.83
N HIS A 304 -12.18 14.72 0.35
CA HIS A 304 -13.45 14.82 1.07
C HIS A 304 -14.48 15.75 0.39
N ARG A 305 -14.06 16.52 -0.62
CA ARG A 305 -14.95 17.41 -1.39
C ARG A 305 -15.49 16.74 -2.65
N THR A 306 -14.91 15.65 -3.11
CA THR A 306 -15.37 14.94 -4.30
C THR A 306 -16.85 14.59 -4.19
N ALA A 307 -17.62 14.94 -5.21
CA ALA A 307 -19.04 14.61 -5.38
C ALA A 307 -19.23 13.63 -6.55
N ARG A 308 -20.40 13.03 -6.68
CA ARG A 308 -20.70 12.15 -7.82
C ARG A 308 -20.61 12.88 -9.16
N ALA A 309 -21.10 14.15 -9.20
CA ALA A 309 -21.03 14.97 -10.39
C ALA A 309 -19.60 15.13 -10.94
N ASP A 310 -18.57 15.18 -10.06
CA ASP A 310 -17.18 15.27 -10.49
C ASP A 310 -16.74 13.97 -11.21
N LEU A 311 -17.30 12.83 -10.83
CA LEU A 311 -17.03 11.54 -11.45
C LEU A 311 -17.75 11.36 -12.79
N ASP A 312 -18.96 11.91 -12.90
CA ASP A 312 -19.71 11.96 -14.15
C ASP A 312 -18.99 12.84 -15.17
N ILE A 313 -18.55 14.05 -14.75
CA ILE A 313 -17.72 14.94 -15.56
C ILE A 313 -16.42 14.24 -16.00
N LEU A 314 -15.75 13.49 -15.11
CA LEU A 314 -14.54 12.76 -15.48
C LEU A 314 -14.81 11.80 -16.64
N LEU A 315 -15.89 11.03 -16.61
CA LEU A 315 -16.21 10.07 -17.68
C LEU A 315 -16.58 10.77 -18.98
N GLU A 316 -17.35 11.87 -18.92
CA GLU A 316 -17.68 12.69 -20.08
C GLU A 316 -16.41 13.27 -20.72
N GLU A 317 -15.49 13.78 -19.90
CA GLU A 317 -14.22 14.35 -20.36
C GLU A 317 -13.27 13.28 -20.95
N VAL A 318 -13.21 12.07 -20.36
CA VAL A 318 -12.47 10.95 -20.95
C VAL A 318 -12.95 10.65 -22.36
N GLN A 319 -14.28 10.58 -22.58
CA GLN A 319 -14.86 10.31 -23.90
C GLN A 319 -14.63 11.48 -24.87
N ARG A 320 -14.79 12.71 -24.40
CA ARG A 320 -14.56 13.91 -25.21
C ARG A 320 -13.09 13.99 -25.67
N VAL A 321 -12.15 13.77 -24.75
CA VAL A 321 -10.72 13.81 -25.05
C VAL A 321 -10.31 12.62 -25.94
N ALA A 322 -10.87 11.43 -25.74
CA ALA A 322 -10.60 10.28 -26.60
C ALA A 322 -10.94 10.54 -28.08
N ALA A 323 -11.93 11.41 -28.35
CA ALA A 323 -12.32 11.83 -29.71
C ALA A 323 -11.53 13.05 -30.22
N SER A 324 -10.54 13.55 -29.48
CA SER A 324 -9.75 14.73 -29.87
C SER A 324 -8.81 14.44 -31.05
N PRO A 325 -8.40 15.48 -31.80
CA PRO A 325 -7.41 15.35 -32.86
C PRO A 325 -6.05 14.82 -32.34
N GLU A 326 -5.67 15.20 -31.13
CA GLU A 326 -4.40 14.82 -30.50
C GLU A 326 -4.35 13.31 -30.22
N VAL A 327 -5.38 12.76 -29.57
CA VAL A 327 -5.49 11.32 -29.31
C VAL A 327 -5.62 10.53 -30.60
N THR A 328 -6.35 11.08 -31.62
CA THR A 328 -6.43 10.48 -32.95
C THR A 328 -5.06 10.39 -33.62
N ALA A 329 -4.25 11.45 -33.53
CA ALA A 329 -2.91 11.47 -34.09
C ALA A 329 -1.97 10.43 -33.41
N VAL A 330 -2.07 10.30 -32.06
CA VAL A 330 -1.33 9.27 -31.30
C VAL A 330 -1.77 7.87 -31.71
N ARG A 331 -3.07 7.61 -31.84
CA ARG A 331 -3.62 6.34 -32.34
C ARG A 331 -3.04 5.97 -33.68
N ASP A 332 -3.11 6.89 -34.65
CA ASP A 332 -2.68 6.66 -36.03
C ASP A 332 -1.16 6.47 -36.14
N ALA A 333 -0.39 7.12 -35.28
CA ALA A 333 1.06 6.89 -35.16
C ALA A 333 1.35 5.49 -34.60
N ALA A 334 0.70 5.10 -33.50
CA ALA A 334 0.89 3.79 -32.87
C ALA A 334 0.47 2.62 -33.78
N ILE A 335 -0.55 2.81 -34.62
CA ILE A 335 -0.94 1.80 -35.63
C ILE A 335 0.16 1.63 -36.68
N ARG A 336 0.76 2.74 -37.16
CA ARG A 336 1.88 2.67 -38.14
C ARG A 336 3.13 1.98 -37.58
N ASP A 337 3.42 2.19 -36.29
CA ASP A 337 4.61 1.63 -35.64
C ASP A 337 4.43 0.13 -35.30
N ALA A 338 3.19 -0.35 -35.25
CA ALA A 338 2.85 -1.74 -34.96
C ALA A 338 2.74 -2.65 -36.21
N GLY A 339 2.68 -2.09 -37.42
CA GLY A 339 2.58 -2.80 -38.71
C GLY A 339 3.89 -2.87 -39.43
#